data_68243f675c85fa57a44e16686395d337
#
_entry.id   68243f675c85fa57a44e16686395d337
#
_cell.length_a   1.000
_cell.length_b   1.000
_cell.length_c   1.000
_cell.angle_alpha   90.00
_cell.angle_beta   90.00
_cell.angle_gamma   90.00
#
_symmetry.space_group_name_H-M   'P 1'
#
loop_
_entity.id
_entity.type
_entity.pdbx_description
1 polymer ?
#
loop_
_entity_poly.entity_id
_entity_poly.type
_entity_poly.pdbx_seq_one_letter_code
_entity_poly.pdbx_strand_id
1 'polypeptide(L)'
;MFQRIIVGIVFLKIFIIGIHAFHIDNEDVKKKPGTNGGFVNTSASSFFKPVPLSKSSISREKVLTDPISLLHAAKDTLRYIDLHEQDRYQTIAPGHFDDILSLDQVKKTLRYVVDVIEEDKKMGKEVGKEMVKFRILDPKFIAKQFNFIAWTADSQTAQNNNVTLPKNGALRLTNYAVFVITGSKTKTKQYNCALYEIRDHSLPKKISKQNVLAGVLEQPKYQKKVRPLAWVSRDGLEEALMQGTVLVKFDDSSYKIFNVHLNNGIAFEKNKPVLQQKRYWFFKELKHSAKSVETFKNKIKRRSGVIFAGDIHNIGTGKLIALRHTNPVTKQPEIRLGVLADTGSAFVNNLYQLDFFAGLFSSRSALSQHMKQLPIYTHAYLLSKK
;
A
#
# COMPACT_ATOMS: atom_id res chain seq x y z
N MET A 1 25.91 2.16 18.18
CA MET A 1 25.90 2.52 16.74
C MET A 1 24.45 2.41 16.24
N PHE A 2 23.69 3.48 16.37
CA PHE A 2 22.25 3.49 16.01
C PHE A 2 22.14 3.68 14.49
N GLN A 3 21.81 2.61 13.78
CA GLN A 3 21.41 2.71 12.37
C GLN A 3 20.11 3.50 12.30
N ARG A 4 20.19 4.70 11.73
CA ARG A 4 19.03 5.53 11.42
C ARG A 4 18.15 4.79 10.40
N ILE A 5 17.06 4.22 10.88
CA ILE A 5 15.98 3.73 10.03
C ILE A 5 15.33 4.97 9.40
N ILE A 6 15.71 5.28 8.18
CA ILE A 6 15.01 6.29 7.37
C ILE A 6 13.72 5.61 6.90
N VAL A 7 12.65 5.82 7.65
CA VAL A 7 11.30 5.39 7.27
C VAL A 7 10.85 6.26 6.09
N GLY A 8 10.80 5.65 4.91
CA GLY A 8 10.16 6.28 3.77
C GLY A 8 8.69 6.51 4.09
N ILE A 9 8.24 7.76 4.00
CA ILE A 9 6.86 8.14 4.34
C ILE A 9 6.01 7.89 3.11
N VAL A 10 5.13 6.91 3.24
CA VAL A 10 4.14 6.54 2.24
C VAL A 10 2.80 7.09 2.70
N PHE A 11 2.19 7.94 1.88
CA PHE A 11 0.81 8.36 2.06
C PHE A 11 -0.08 7.46 1.20
N LEU A 12 -0.85 6.65 1.88
CA LEU A 12 -1.59 5.54 1.33
C LEU A 12 -3.05 5.90 1.13
N LYS A 13 -3.56 5.63 -0.06
CA LYS A 13 -4.96 5.33 -0.24
C LYS A 13 -5.10 3.82 -0.20
N ILE A 14 -5.51 3.28 0.94
CA ILE A 14 -5.75 1.86 1.07
C ILE A 14 -7.03 1.50 0.31
N PHE A 15 -6.89 0.91 -0.88
CA PHE A 15 -7.99 0.26 -1.61
C PHE A 15 -8.54 -0.99 -0.92
N ILE A 16 -8.17 -1.21 0.35
CA ILE A 16 -8.53 -2.41 1.10
C ILE A 16 -10.01 -2.46 1.46
N ILE A 17 -10.76 -1.34 1.39
CA ILE A 17 -12.10 -1.27 1.94
C ILE A 17 -13.09 -0.77 0.91
N GLY A 18 -13.81 -1.73 0.31
CA GLY A 18 -15.13 -1.60 -0.27
C GLY A 18 -15.38 -0.40 -1.15
N ILE A 19 -15.40 -0.67 -2.47
CA ILE A 19 -16.38 -0.15 -3.43
C ILE A 19 -17.06 1.17 -3.01
N HIS A 20 -16.31 2.21 -2.89
CA HIS A 20 -16.69 3.57 -3.21
C HIS A 20 -15.39 4.24 -3.63
N ALA A 21 -15.23 4.40 -4.94
CA ALA A 21 -14.20 5.26 -5.48
C ALA A 21 -14.29 6.59 -4.74
N PHE A 22 -13.31 6.89 -3.90
CA PHE A 22 -13.15 8.24 -3.45
C PHE A 22 -12.76 9.04 -4.68
N HIS A 23 -13.72 9.75 -5.24
CA HIS A 23 -13.43 10.89 -6.07
C HIS A 23 -12.49 11.77 -5.27
N ILE A 24 -11.20 11.68 -5.55
CA ILE A 24 -10.32 12.79 -5.23
C ILE A 24 -10.65 13.81 -6.32
N ASP A 25 -11.35 14.84 -5.94
CA ASP A 25 -11.26 16.12 -6.62
C ASP A 25 -9.83 16.63 -6.43
N ASN A 26 -8.89 15.98 -7.08
CA ASN A 26 -7.56 16.48 -7.29
C ASN A 26 -7.69 17.38 -8.53
N GLU A 27 -7.89 18.65 -8.31
CA GLU A 27 -7.65 19.65 -9.36
C GLU A 27 -6.22 19.49 -9.93
N ASP A 28 -5.29 18.95 -9.15
CA ASP A 28 -3.93 18.63 -9.59
C ASP A 28 -3.84 17.42 -10.53
N VAL A 29 -4.85 16.54 -10.59
CA VAL A 29 -4.91 15.39 -11.53
C VAL A 29 -5.60 15.74 -12.84
N LYS A 30 -6.35 16.85 -12.90
CA LYS A 30 -7.02 17.33 -14.13
C LYS A 30 -6.08 18.05 -15.10
N LYS A 31 -4.80 18.16 -14.84
CA LYS A 31 -3.85 18.66 -15.83
C LYS A 31 -3.66 17.61 -16.92
N LYS A 32 -4.17 17.95 -18.11
CA LYS A 32 -4.03 17.17 -19.35
C LYS A 32 -2.57 16.67 -19.52
N PRO A 33 -2.37 15.44 -20.05
CA PRO A 33 -1.06 15.01 -20.50
C PRO A 33 -0.54 16.01 -21.54
N GLY A 34 0.53 16.70 -21.25
CA GLY A 34 1.15 17.63 -22.20
C GLY A 34 1.61 18.98 -21.67
N THR A 35 1.31 19.35 -20.42
CA THR A 35 1.81 20.60 -19.84
C THR A 35 2.61 20.30 -18.58
N ASN A 36 3.93 20.30 -18.71
CA ASN A 36 4.98 20.41 -17.66
C ASN A 36 4.64 19.89 -16.24
N GLY A 37 4.34 18.64 -16.13
CA GLY A 37 4.07 17.95 -14.87
C GLY A 37 3.90 16.46 -15.15
N GLY A 38 4.87 15.85 -15.84
CA GLY A 38 4.81 14.46 -16.28
C GLY A 38 4.70 13.49 -15.11
N PHE A 39 3.51 12.94 -14.90
CA PHE A 39 3.27 11.83 -13.98
C PHE A 39 3.66 10.47 -14.56
N VAL A 40 4.09 10.40 -15.82
CA VAL A 40 4.45 9.19 -16.52
C VAL A 40 5.86 9.29 -17.05
N ASN A 41 6.72 8.38 -16.62
CA ASN A 41 8.05 8.22 -17.15
C ASN A 41 7.96 7.51 -18.51
N THR A 42 8.21 8.21 -19.61
CA THR A 42 8.18 7.64 -20.97
C THR A 42 9.16 6.50 -21.20
N SER A 43 10.14 6.32 -20.30
CA SER A 43 11.10 5.22 -20.31
C SER A 43 10.80 4.11 -19.28
N ALA A 44 9.62 4.11 -18.65
CA ALA A 44 9.29 3.14 -17.60
C ALA A 44 9.44 1.69 -18.04
N SER A 45 9.11 1.36 -19.30
CA SER A 45 9.29 0.02 -19.87
C SER A 45 10.74 -0.48 -19.83
N SER A 46 11.73 0.40 -19.83
CA SER A 46 13.15 0.01 -19.81
C SER A 46 13.57 -0.69 -18.51
N PHE A 47 12.81 -0.49 -17.41
CA PHE A 47 13.06 -1.14 -16.12
C PHE A 47 12.49 -2.56 -16.02
N PHE A 48 11.81 -3.02 -17.07
CA PHE A 48 11.13 -4.31 -17.08
C PHE A 48 11.61 -5.16 -18.25
N LYS A 49 12.14 -6.35 -17.95
CA LYS A 49 12.68 -7.25 -18.98
C LYS A 49 12.17 -8.67 -18.79
N PRO A 50 11.61 -9.32 -19.82
CA PRO A 50 11.31 -10.74 -19.76
C PRO A 50 12.57 -11.56 -19.43
N VAL A 51 12.44 -12.51 -18.52
CA VAL A 51 13.54 -13.37 -18.10
C VAL A 51 13.10 -14.83 -18.09
N PRO A 52 13.91 -15.74 -18.65
CA PRO A 52 13.63 -17.17 -18.61
C PRO A 52 14.00 -17.72 -17.22
N LEU A 53 13.06 -17.75 -16.29
CA LEU A 53 13.28 -18.47 -15.04
C LEU A 53 12.95 -19.96 -15.23
N SER A 54 13.97 -20.80 -15.10
CA SER A 54 13.80 -22.24 -15.18
C SER A 54 13.28 -22.82 -13.85
N LYS A 55 12.65 -24.00 -13.91
CA LYS A 55 12.21 -24.72 -12.72
C LYS A 55 13.37 -24.98 -11.74
N SER A 56 14.57 -25.22 -12.24
CA SER A 56 15.76 -25.50 -11.43
C SER A 56 16.24 -24.25 -10.68
N SER A 57 16.07 -23.04 -11.27
CA SER A 57 16.56 -21.79 -10.66
C SER A 57 15.79 -21.35 -9.43
N ILE A 58 14.54 -21.80 -9.25
CA ILE A 58 13.69 -21.41 -8.09
C ILE A 58 13.23 -22.61 -7.25
N SER A 59 13.58 -23.84 -7.63
CA SER A 59 13.08 -25.07 -6.99
C SER A 59 13.47 -25.23 -5.52
N ARG A 60 14.48 -24.51 -5.05
CA ARG A 60 14.96 -24.53 -3.65
C ARG A 60 14.37 -23.41 -2.80
N GLU A 61 13.59 -22.53 -3.39
CA GLU A 61 13.01 -21.39 -2.68
C GLU A 61 11.71 -21.78 -2.00
N LYS A 62 11.47 -21.23 -0.83
CA LYS A 62 10.23 -21.44 -0.09
C LYS A 62 9.23 -20.33 -0.45
N VAL A 63 8.02 -20.69 -0.88
CA VAL A 63 6.96 -19.71 -1.10
C VAL A 63 6.25 -19.47 0.23
N LEU A 64 6.30 -18.22 0.73
CA LEU A 64 5.77 -17.81 2.04
C LEU A 64 4.51 -16.94 1.93
N THR A 65 3.73 -17.15 0.90
CA THR A 65 2.47 -16.45 0.69
C THR A 65 1.33 -17.21 1.35
N ASP A 66 0.44 -16.51 2.07
CA ASP A 66 -0.84 -17.11 2.47
C ASP A 66 -1.76 -17.22 1.25
N PRO A 67 -2.14 -18.42 0.79
CA PRO A 67 -2.90 -18.59 -0.43
C PRO A 67 -4.33 -18.06 -0.31
N ILE A 68 -4.92 -18.10 0.87
CA ILE A 68 -6.28 -17.58 1.09
C ILE A 68 -6.29 -16.05 1.06
N SER A 69 -5.27 -15.42 1.63
CA SER A 69 -5.09 -13.97 1.52
C SER A 69 -4.84 -13.55 0.07
N LEU A 70 -4.01 -14.29 -0.68
CA LEU A 70 -3.77 -14.02 -2.10
C LEU A 70 -5.05 -14.17 -2.94
N LEU A 71 -5.87 -15.20 -2.67
CA LEU A 71 -7.19 -15.37 -3.28
C LEU A 71 -8.08 -14.13 -3.08
N HIS A 72 -8.17 -13.65 -1.84
CA HIS A 72 -8.97 -12.46 -1.54
C HIS A 72 -8.41 -11.20 -2.22
N ALA A 73 -7.10 -11.01 -2.21
CA ALA A 73 -6.45 -9.88 -2.88
C ALA A 73 -6.71 -9.90 -4.38
N ALA A 74 -6.57 -11.05 -5.04
CA ALA A 74 -6.82 -11.21 -6.47
C ALA A 74 -8.30 -10.94 -6.82
N LYS A 75 -9.25 -11.50 -6.08
CA LYS A 75 -10.70 -11.27 -6.29
C LYS A 75 -11.09 -9.81 -6.11
N ASP A 76 -10.63 -9.17 -5.04
CA ASP A 76 -10.95 -7.76 -4.78
C ASP A 76 -10.35 -6.84 -5.84
N THR A 77 -9.14 -7.15 -6.32
CA THR A 77 -8.48 -6.38 -7.38
C THR A 77 -9.19 -6.57 -8.73
N LEU A 78 -9.56 -7.79 -9.10
CA LEU A 78 -10.37 -8.04 -10.29
C LEU A 78 -11.68 -7.25 -10.26
N ARG A 79 -12.41 -7.35 -9.17
CA ARG A 79 -13.66 -6.60 -8.99
C ARG A 79 -13.45 -5.10 -9.11
N TYR A 80 -12.37 -4.58 -8.53
CA TYR A 80 -12.01 -3.18 -8.65
C TYR A 80 -11.74 -2.78 -10.09
N ILE A 81 -10.94 -3.55 -10.82
CA ILE A 81 -10.65 -3.32 -12.23
C ILE A 81 -11.95 -3.33 -13.05
N ASP A 82 -12.80 -4.36 -12.88
CA ASP A 82 -14.04 -4.49 -13.66
C ASP A 82 -15.03 -3.34 -13.41
N LEU A 83 -15.09 -2.81 -12.19
CA LEU A 83 -15.96 -1.66 -11.85
C LEU A 83 -15.46 -0.33 -12.42
N HIS A 84 -14.16 -0.21 -12.68
CA HIS A 84 -13.50 1.04 -13.02
C HIS A 84 -12.76 1.01 -14.36
N GLU A 85 -12.97 -0.01 -15.16
CA GLU A 85 -12.27 -0.20 -16.44
C GLU A 85 -12.44 0.98 -17.39
N GLN A 86 -13.60 1.65 -17.33
CA GLN A 86 -13.91 2.80 -18.17
C GLN A 86 -13.19 4.09 -17.72
N ASP A 87 -12.74 4.14 -16.47
CA ASP A 87 -12.00 5.27 -15.90
C ASP A 87 -10.50 4.96 -15.78
N ARG A 88 -9.88 4.65 -16.91
CA ARG A 88 -8.48 4.23 -16.99
C ARG A 88 -7.51 5.21 -16.33
N TYR A 89 -7.77 6.53 -16.45
CA TYR A 89 -6.85 7.56 -15.98
C TYR A 89 -6.83 7.73 -14.47
N GLN A 90 -7.95 7.48 -13.78
CA GLN A 90 -8.05 7.69 -12.34
C GLN A 90 -7.80 6.41 -11.55
N THR A 91 -8.02 5.24 -12.16
CA THR A 91 -8.22 4.01 -11.43
C THR A 91 -7.25 2.91 -11.77
N ILE A 92 -6.91 2.74 -13.04
CA ILE A 92 -6.08 1.63 -13.54
C ILE A 92 -4.71 2.14 -13.89
N ALA A 93 -4.56 3.47 -13.96
CA ALA A 93 -3.42 4.19 -14.48
C ALA A 93 -2.95 3.59 -15.82
N PRO A 94 -3.17 4.29 -16.91
CA PRO A 94 -2.69 3.88 -18.20
C PRO A 94 -1.21 4.25 -18.28
N GLY A 95 -0.41 3.63 -17.46
CA GLY A 95 1.00 3.66 -17.71
C GLY A 95 1.25 3.07 -19.09
N HIS A 96 2.35 3.39 -19.73
CA HIS A 96 2.82 2.83 -20.99
C HIS A 96 3.01 1.30 -20.96
N PHE A 97 2.16 0.62 -20.19
CA PHE A 97 2.31 -0.75 -19.74
C PHE A 97 1.56 -1.77 -20.58
N ASP A 98 0.71 -1.34 -21.50
CA ASP A 98 0.11 -2.25 -22.47
C ASP A 98 1.21 -2.98 -23.28
N ASP A 99 2.40 -2.36 -23.45
CA ASP A 99 3.52 -2.95 -24.16
C ASP A 99 4.19 -4.12 -23.42
N ILE A 100 4.10 -4.18 -22.09
CA ILE A 100 4.74 -5.24 -21.30
C ILE A 100 3.73 -6.26 -20.78
N LEU A 101 2.59 -5.79 -20.29
CA LEU A 101 1.55 -6.60 -19.68
C LEU A 101 0.20 -5.89 -19.78
N SER A 102 -0.57 -6.20 -20.80
CA SER A 102 -1.89 -5.60 -21.05
C SER A 102 -2.85 -5.85 -19.89
N LEU A 103 -3.91 -5.03 -19.79
CA LEU A 103 -4.95 -5.20 -18.78
C LEU A 103 -5.60 -6.58 -18.85
N ASP A 104 -5.82 -7.11 -20.07
CA ASP A 104 -6.37 -8.44 -20.29
C ASP A 104 -5.44 -9.54 -19.75
N GLN A 105 -4.12 -9.39 -19.96
CA GLN A 105 -3.14 -10.31 -19.36
C GLN A 105 -3.13 -10.25 -17.84
N VAL A 106 -3.30 -9.06 -17.25
CA VAL A 106 -3.46 -8.90 -15.80
C VAL A 106 -4.71 -9.62 -15.31
N LYS A 107 -5.86 -9.38 -15.94
CA LYS A 107 -7.12 -10.04 -15.61
C LYS A 107 -7.00 -11.57 -15.75
N LYS A 108 -6.44 -12.05 -16.88
CA LYS A 108 -6.18 -13.49 -17.13
C LYS A 108 -5.31 -14.08 -16.01
N THR A 109 -4.25 -13.38 -15.61
CA THR A 109 -3.33 -13.83 -14.57
C THR A 109 -4.01 -13.92 -13.21
N LEU A 110 -4.75 -12.89 -12.81
CA LEU A 110 -5.45 -12.88 -11.52
C LEU A 110 -6.59 -13.91 -11.48
N ARG A 111 -7.36 -14.08 -12.57
CA ARG A 111 -8.38 -15.13 -12.67
C ARG A 111 -7.76 -16.51 -12.52
N TYR A 112 -6.67 -16.77 -13.19
CA TYR A 112 -5.93 -18.04 -13.07
C TYR A 112 -5.48 -18.31 -11.63
N VAL A 113 -4.96 -17.30 -10.91
CA VAL A 113 -4.61 -17.45 -9.48
C VAL A 113 -5.83 -17.79 -8.64
N VAL A 114 -6.97 -17.14 -8.91
CA VAL A 114 -8.24 -17.43 -8.21
C VAL A 114 -8.66 -18.86 -8.46
N ASP A 115 -8.70 -19.30 -9.72
CA ASP A 115 -9.18 -20.63 -10.12
C ASP A 115 -8.32 -21.73 -9.48
N VAL A 116 -6.99 -21.62 -9.57
CA VAL A 116 -6.05 -22.58 -8.98
C VAL A 116 -6.26 -22.72 -7.46
N ILE A 117 -6.40 -21.60 -6.74
CA ILE A 117 -6.56 -21.67 -5.28
C ILE A 117 -7.94 -22.21 -4.90
N GLU A 118 -9.00 -21.88 -5.64
CA GLU A 118 -10.35 -22.40 -5.39
C GLU A 118 -10.45 -23.90 -5.70
N GLU A 119 -9.86 -24.35 -6.78
CA GLU A 119 -9.75 -25.79 -7.11
C GLU A 119 -9.02 -26.57 -6.02
N ASP A 120 -7.84 -26.10 -5.59
CA ASP A 120 -7.07 -26.74 -4.53
C ASP A 120 -7.87 -26.81 -3.21
N LYS A 121 -8.59 -25.74 -2.89
CA LYS A 121 -9.46 -25.67 -1.70
C LYS A 121 -10.64 -26.66 -1.79
N LYS A 122 -11.24 -26.81 -2.97
CA LYS A 122 -12.31 -27.75 -3.22
C LYS A 122 -11.83 -29.20 -3.08
N MET A 123 -10.74 -29.55 -3.75
CA MET A 123 -10.11 -30.86 -3.66
C MET A 123 -9.72 -31.24 -2.23
N GLY A 124 -9.18 -30.29 -1.45
CA GLY A 124 -8.84 -30.53 -0.05
C GLY A 124 -10.05 -30.89 0.82
N LYS A 125 -11.19 -30.25 0.58
CA LYS A 125 -12.44 -30.55 1.29
C LYS A 125 -13.02 -31.91 0.94
N GLU A 126 -13.01 -32.27 -0.35
CA GLU A 126 -13.56 -33.54 -0.86
C GLU A 126 -12.76 -34.74 -0.34
N VAL A 127 -11.48 -34.61 -0.08
CA VAL A 127 -10.60 -35.69 0.41
C VAL A 127 -10.55 -35.73 1.93
N GLY A 128 -11.26 -34.84 2.66
CA GLY A 128 -11.28 -34.79 4.13
C GLY A 128 -9.93 -34.52 4.76
N LYS A 129 -8.99 -33.88 4.05
CA LYS A 129 -7.66 -33.56 4.57
C LYS A 129 -7.71 -32.29 5.42
N GLU A 130 -7.19 -32.35 6.63
CA GLU A 130 -7.02 -31.17 7.48
C GLU A 130 -6.08 -30.13 6.88
N MET A 131 -5.10 -30.53 6.06
CA MET A 131 -4.17 -29.64 5.36
C MET A 131 -4.34 -29.71 3.85
N VAL A 132 -4.80 -28.60 3.25
CA VAL A 132 -4.88 -28.40 1.80
C VAL A 132 -3.48 -28.08 1.25
N LYS A 133 -3.02 -28.84 0.26
CA LYS A 133 -1.79 -28.51 -0.48
C LYS A 133 -2.11 -27.56 -1.63
N PHE A 134 -1.73 -26.31 -1.51
CA PHE A 134 -1.92 -25.31 -2.56
C PHE A 134 -0.80 -25.34 -3.59
N ARG A 135 -1.14 -25.57 -4.87
CA ARG A 135 -0.18 -25.58 -5.99
C ARG A 135 0.56 -24.25 -6.14
N ILE A 136 -0.09 -23.13 -5.81
CA ILE A 136 0.53 -21.80 -5.89
C ILE A 136 1.71 -21.63 -4.90
N LEU A 137 1.89 -22.52 -3.93
CA LEU A 137 3.01 -22.54 -3.01
C LEU A 137 4.17 -23.43 -3.48
N ASP A 138 4.03 -24.10 -4.65
CA ASP A 138 5.12 -24.85 -5.26
C ASP A 138 5.88 -23.95 -6.26
N PRO A 139 7.17 -23.64 -6.02
CA PRO A 139 7.95 -22.82 -6.92
C PRO A 139 8.09 -23.45 -8.32
N LYS A 140 8.07 -24.79 -8.43
CA LYS A 140 8.10 -25.47 -9.73
C LYS A 140 6.81 -25.26 -10.53
N PHE A 141 5.67 -25.23 -9.83
CA PHE A 141 4.38 -24.88 -10.42
C PHE A 141 4.39 -23.43 -10.93
N ILE A 142 4.87 -22.49 -10.11
CA ILE A 142 4.98 -21.07 -10.48
C ILE A 142 5.84 -20.92 -11.74
N ALA A 143 7.03 -21.52 -11.78
CA ALA A 143 7.92 -21.47 -12.95
C ALA A 143 7.30 -22.08 -14.22
N LYS A 144 6.46 -23.12 -14.06
CA LYS A 144 5.76 -23.76 -15.16
C LYS A 144 4.63 -22.89 -15.72
N GLN A 145 3.88 -22.22 -14.85
CA GLN A 145 2.61 -21.58 -15.21
C GLN A 145 2.73 -20.10 -15.56
N PHE A 146 3.79 -19.43 -15.12
CA PHE A 146 3.96 -17.99 -15.33
C PHE A 146 5.21 -17.64 -16.11
N ASN A 147 5.10 -16.58 -16.93
CA ASN A 147 6.24 -15.84 -17.43
C ASN A 147 6.70 -14.87 -16.34
N PHE A 148 8.00 -14.59 -16.32
CA PHE A 148 8.62 -13.68 -15.38
C PHE A 148 9.17 -12.47 -16.11
N ILE A 149 8.87 -11.28 -15.63
CA ILE A 149 9.38 -10.02 -16.12
C ILE A 149 10.14 -9.38 -14.96
N ALA A 150 11.46 -9.35 -15.06
CA ALA A 150 12.29 -8.76 -14.02
C ALA A 150 12.07 -7.25 -13.95
N TRP A 151 11.88 -6.73 -12.75
CA TRP A 151 11.81 -5.31 -12.47
C TRP A 151 13.13 -4.84 -11.88
N THR A 152 13.87 -4.03 -12.64
CA THR A 152 15.11 -3.40 -12.22
C THR A 152 14.83 -2.03 -11.64
N ALA A 153 15.41 -1.72 -10.48
CA ALA A 153 15.19 -0.44 -9.81
C ALA A 153 15.72 0.76 -10.62
N ASP A 154 14.95 1.85 -10.68
CA ASP A 154 15.39 3.14 -11.22
C ASP A 154 16.39 3.81 -10.26
N SER A 155 17.67 3.54 -10.49
CA SER A 155 18.76 4.06 -9.64
C SER A 155 18.93 5.56 -9.76
N GLN A 156 18.64 6.16 -10.92
CA GLN A 156 18.76 7.61 -11.10
C GLN A 156 17.72 8.36 -10.28
N THR A 157 16.46 7.93 -10.35
CA THR A 157 15.40 8.54 -9.53
C THR A 157 15.64 8.28 -8.04
N ALA A 158 16.19 7.12 -7.67
CA ALA A 158 16.57 6.84 -6.28
C ALA A 158 17.64 7.82 -5.78
N GLN A 159 18.70 8.07 -6.54
CA GLN A 159 19.75 9.04 -6.21
C GLN A 159 19.19 10.45 -6.05
N ASN A 160 18.33 10.90 -6.97
CA ASN A 160 17.66 12.19 -6.89
C ASN A 160 16.79 12.34 -5.63
N ASN A 161 16.40 11.20 -5.03
CA ASN A 161 15.67 11.12 -3.78
C ASN A 161 16.56 10.82 -2.55
N ASN A 162 17.88 10.87 -2.70
CA ASN A 162 18.87 10.53 -1.67
C ASN A 162 18.70 9.07 -1.14
N VAL A 163 18.35 8.15 -2.02
CA VAL A 163 18.24 6.72 -1.73
C VAL A 163 19.38 5.99 -2.42
N THR A 164 20.21 5.30 -1.64
CA THR A 164 21.26 4.43 -2.17
C THR A 164 20.69 3.04 -2.40
N LEU A 165 20.84 2.53 -3.62
CA LEU A 165 20.43 1.19 -4.02
C LEU A 165 21.65 0.27 -4.23
N PRO A 166 21.50 -1.03 -4.06
CA PRO A 166 22.52 -1.99 -4.45
C PRO A 166 22.67 -2.06 -5.98
N LYS A 167 23.90 -2.34 -6.46
CA LYS A 167 24.20 -2.37 -7.90
C LYS A 167 23.56 -3.53 -8.67
N ASN A 168 22.93 -4.49 -7.97
CA ASN A 168 22.33 -5.68 -8.56
C ASN A 168 20.89 -5.46 -9.09
N GLY A 169 20.40 -4.23 -9.13
CA GLY A 169 19.07 -3.89 -9.63
C GLY A 169 17.90 -4.19 -8.68
N ALA A 170 18.19 -4.59 -7.43
CA ALA A 170 17.16 -4.85 -6.44
C ALA A 170 16.41 -3.57 -6.04
N LEU A 171 15.09 -3.70 -5.82
CA LEU A 171 14.23 -2.64 -5.33
C LEU A 171 14.43 -2.43 -3.83
N ARG A 172 14.22 -1.21 -3.38
CA ARG A 172 14.01 -0.92 -1.97
C ARG A 172 12.65 -1.47 -1.54
N LEU A 173 12.64 -2.31 -0.50
CA LEU A 173 11.41 -2.80 0.12
C LEU A 173 11.16 -2.04 1.41
N THR A 174 10.06 -1.33 1.46
CA THR A 174 9.55 -0.67 2.65
C THR A 174 8.24 -1.33 3.10
N ASN A 175 7.63 -0.84 4.16
CA ASN A 175 6.41 -1.43 4.69
C ASN A 175 5.46 -0.37 5.23
N TYR A 176 4.19 -0.74 5.24
CA TYR A 176 3.12 0.05 5.84
C TYR A 176 2.11 -0.84 6.55
N ALA A 177 1.33 -0.24 7.43
CA ALA A 177 0.36 -0.96 8.26
C ALA A 177 -0.84 -0.08 8.61
N VAL A 178 -1.93 -0.70 9.05
CA VAL A 178 -3.00 0.00 9.77
C VAL A 178 -2.69 -0.09 11.26
N PHE A 179 -2.70 1.04 11.96
CA PHE A 179 -2.54 1.03 13.41
C PHE A 179 -3.87 1.11 14.13
N VAL A 180 -3.97 0.35 15.22
CA VAL A 180 -5.02 0.53 16.23
C VAL A 180 -4.47 1.48 17.27
N ILE A 181 -5.05 2.68 17.36
CA ILE A 181 -4.67 3.68 18.35
C ILE A 181 -5.86 3.96 19.28
N THR A 182 -5.58 4.43 20.49
CA THR A 182 -6.61 4.88 21.41
C THR A 182 -6.93 6.37 21.22
N GLY A 183 -8.16 6.75 21.49
CA GLY A 183 -8.60 8.14 21.36
C GLY A 183 -9.88 8.41 22.11
N SER A 184 -10.27 9.67 22.15
CA SER A 184 -11.51 10.16 22.78
C SER A 184 -12.38 10.92 21.77
N LYS A 185 -13.68 10.96 22.01
CA LYS A 185 -14.62 11.79 21.23
C LYS A 185 -14.50 13.28 21.59
N THR A 186 -13.95 13.59 22.75
CA THR A 186 -13.72 14.93 23.25
C THR A 186 -12.26 15.16 23.59
N LYS A 187 -11.82 16.41 23.57
CA LYS A 187 -10.44 16.78 23.94
C LYS A 187 -10.21 16.51 25.42
N THR A 188 -9.11 15.84 25.74
CA THR A 188 -8.68 15.56 27.10
C THR A 188 -7.19 15.90 27.26
N LYS A 189 -6.64 15.83 28.48
CA LYS A 189 -5.21 16.04 28.72
C LYS A 189 -4.36 14.99 27.99
N GLN A 190 -4.82 13.75 27.90
CA GLN A 190 -4.13 12.65 27.24
C GLN A 190 -4.35 12.65 25.72
N TYR A 191 -5.56 12.95 25.28
CA TYR A 191 -5.96 12.97 23.87
C TYR A 191 -6.24 14.42 23.46
N ASN A 192 -5.20 15.13 23.04
CA ASN A 192 -5.24 16.57 22.76
C ASN A 192 -4.91 16.93 21.30
N CYS A 193 -4.64 15.96 20.48
CA CYS A 193 -4.38 16.12 19.04
C CYS A 193 -5.58 15.63 18.24
N ALA A 194 -6.19 16.50 17.43
CA ALA A 194 -7.38 16.12 16.66
C ALA A 194 -7.05 15.58 15.27
N LEU A 195 -7.81 14.57 14.85
CA LEU A 195 -7.98 14.20 13.46
C LEU A 195 -9.11 15.06 12.90
N TYR A 196 -8.80 16.06 12.05
CA TYR A 196 -9.80 16.97 11.50
C TYR A 196 -10.32 16.53 10.15
N GLU A 197 -11.63 16.71 9.95
CA GLU A 197 -12.30 16.67 8.63
C GLU A 197 -12.49 18.10 8.12
N ILE A 198 -12.26 18.32 6.82
CA ILE A 198 -12.65 19.58 6.16
C ILE A 198 -14.15 19.52 5.83
N ARG A 199 -14.88 20.55 6.21
CA ARG A 199 -16.29 20.76 5.87
C ARG A 199 -16.47 21.84 4.79
N ASP A 200 -15.55 22.79 4.74
CA ASP A 200 -15.57 23.92 3.83
C ASP A 200 -14.19 24.05 3.16
N HIS A 201 -14.17 23.91 1.86
CA HIS A 201 -12.96 24.02 1.04
C HIS A 201 -12.37 25.44 0.98
N SER A 202 -13.08 26.46 1.52
CA SER A 202 -12.53 27.80 1.72
C SER A 202 -11.52 27.89 2.86
N LEU A 203 -11.19 26.76 3.53
CA LEU A 203 -10.14 26.72 4.55
C LEU A 203 -8.82 27.21 3.93
N PRO A 204 -8.11 28.18 4.60
CA PRO A 204 -6.85 28.67 4.09
C PRO A 204 -5.86 27.53 3.88
N LYS A 205 -5.29 27.45 2.68
CA LYS A 205 -4.18 26.56 2.38
C LYS A 205 -2.97 26.94 3.26
N LYS A 206 -2.12 25.95 3.58
CA LYS A 206 -0.85 26.16 4.33
C LYS A 206 -0.98 26.39 5.85
N ILE A 207 -2.11 26.00 6.48
CA ILE A 207 -2.12 25.85 7.94
C ILE A 207 -1.21 24.67 8.30
N SER A 208 -0.06 24.93 8.89
CA SER A 208 0.93 23.89 9.17
C SER A 208 0.46 22.92 10.26
N LYS A 209 1.07 21.73 10.33
CA LYS A 209 0.83 20.77 11.41
C LYS A 209 1.08 21.42 12.78
N GLN A 210 2.10 22.26 12.91
CA GLN A 210 2.41 22.98 14.13
C GLN A 210 1.27 23.94 14.53
N ASN A 211 0.67 24.66 13.56
CA ASN A 211 -0.50 25.50 13.80
C ASN A 211 -1.71 24.68 14.25
N VAL A 212 -1.94 23.51 13.65
CA VAL A 212 -3.02 22.58 14.06
C VAL A 212 -2.80 22.14 15.51
N LEU A 213 -1.58 21.75 15.86
CA LEU A 213 -1.20 21.34 17.22
C LEU A 213 -1.30 22.48 18.25
N ALA A 214 -1.04 23.71 17.82
CA ALA A 214 -1.22 24.92 18.64
C ALA A 214 -2.70 25.36 18.78
N GLY A 215 -3.66 24.57 18.26
CA GLY A 215 -5.08 24.83 18.40
C GLY A 215 -5.63 25.89 17.44
N VAL A 216 -4.92 26.25 16.38
CA VAL A 216 -5.40 27.26 15.40
C VAL A 216 -6.77 26.89 14.84
N LEU A 217 -7.02 25.60 14.56
CA LEU A 217 -8.29 25.13 14.02
C LEU A 217 -9.43 25.09 15.07
N GLU A 218 -9.14 25.28 16.34
CA GLU A 218 -10.13 25.38 17.44
C GLU A 218 -10.70 26.79 17.56
N GLN A 219 -10.09 27.78 16.90
CA GLN A 219 -10.55 29.18 16.95
C GLN A 219 -11.94 29.32 16.30
N PRO A 220 -12.81 30.23 16.78
CA PRO A 220 -14.19 30.40 16.29
C PRO A 220 -14.33 30.54 14.77
N LYS A 221 -13.39 31.25 14.12
CA LYS A 221 -13.37 31.47 12.68
C LYS A 221 -13.19 30.18 11.84
N TYR A 222 -12.72 29.08 12.45
CA TYR A 222 -12.51 27.79 11.76
C TYR A 222 -13.53 26.73 12.15
N GLN A 223 -14.31 26.90 13.23
CA GLN A 223 -15.22 25.87 13.75
C GLN A 223 -16.28 25.40 12.72
N LYS A 224 -16.73 26.30 11.82
CA LYS A 224 -17.64 25.93 10.74
C LYS A 224 -16.92 25.26 9.55
N LYS A 225 -15.60 25.45 9.42
CA LYS A 225 -14.80 24.97 8.29
C LYS A 225 -14.21 23.59 8.49
N VAL A 226 -14.01 23.18 9.74
CA VAL A 226 -13.47 21.87 10.11
C VAL A 226 -14.28 21.24 11.23
N ARG A 227 -14.18 19.92 11.35
CA ARG A 227 -14.75 19.14 12.45
C ARG A 227 -13.70 18.18 13.02
N PRO A 228 -13.47 18.15 14.33
CA PRO A 228 -12.70 17.07 14.93
C PRO A 228 -13.49 15.76 14.81
N LEU A 229 -12.87 14.72 14.28
CA LEU A 229 -13.43 13.38 14.14
C LEU A 229 -13.09 12.51 15.36
N ALA A 230 -11.87 12.68 15.87
CA ALA A 230 -11.36 12.03 17.07
C ALA A 230 -10.23 12.86 17.66
N TRP A 231 -10.04 12.75 18.95
CA TRP A 231 -8.90 13.27 19.69
C TRP A 231 -7.99 12.09 20.05
N VAL A 232 -6.72 12.21 19.74
CA VAL A 232 -5.71 11.16 19.94
C VAL A 232 -4.48 11.71 20.64
N SER A 233 -3.58 10.84 21.09
CA SER A 233 -2.27 11.27 21.58
C SER A 233 -1.42 11.85 20.45
N ARG A 234 -0.33 12.54 20.80
CA ARG A 234 0.63 13.05 19.80
C ARG A 234 1.17 11.91 18.92
N ASP A 235 1.57 10.80 19.51
CA ASP A 235 2.07 9.65 18.78
C ASP A 235 1.00 9.04 17.88
N GLY A 236 -0.25 8.95 18.37
CA GLY A 236 -1.39 8.49 17.57
C GLY A 236 -1.65 9.38 16.35
N LEU A 237 -1.52 10.70 16.48
CA LEU A 237 -1.62 11.61 15.32
C LEU A 237 -0.50 11.38 14.33
N GLU A 238 0.76 11.24 14.77
CA GLU A 238 1.89 11.02 13.85
C GLU A 238 1.75 9.67 13.13
N GLU A 239 1.24 8.63 13.81
CA GLU A 239 0.92 7.37 13.15
C GLU A 239 -0.18 7.53 12.09
N ALA A 240 -1.26 8.20 12.43
CA ALA A 240 -2.37 8.45 11.49
C ALA A 240 -1.91 9.24 10.26
N LEU A 241 -1.09 10.28 10.46
CA LEU A 241 -0.53 11.09 9.38
C LEU A 241 0.45 10.32 8.50
N MET A 242 1.20 9.38 9.09
CA MET A 242 2.21 8.61 8.37
C MET A 242 1.62 7.46 7.57
N GLN A 243 0.70 6.71 8.17
CA GLN A 243 0.15 5.50 7.57
C GLN A 243 -1.07 5.77 6.68
N GLY A 244 -1.68 6.94 6.82
CA GLY A 244 -2.83 7.35 6.02
C GLY A 244 -4.16 6.73 6.43
N THR A 245 -4.16 5.56 7.07
CA THR A 245 -5.36 4.90 7.63
C THR A 245 -5.10 4.50 9.07
N VAL A 246 -6.10 4.76 9.93
CA VAL A 246 -6.02 4.43 11.34
C VAL A 246 -7.36 3.91 11.87
N LEU A 247 -7.31 2.92 12.75
CA LEU A 247 -8.44 2.42 13.52
C LEU A 247 -8.37 2.99 14.94
N VAL A 248 -9.26 3.92 15.26
CA VAL A 248 -9.33 4.53 16.59
C VAL A 248 -10.27 3.74 17.48
N LYS A 249 -9.77 3.27 18.63
CA LYS A 249 -10.55 2.71 19.73
C LYS A 249 -10.86 3.82 20.71
N PHE A 250 -12.14 4.09 20.95
CA PHE A 250 -12.60 5.09 21.92
C PHE A 250 -12.77 4.52 23.34
N ASP A 251 -12.90 5.41 24.30
CA ASP A 251 -13.07 5.06 25.73
C ASP A 251 -14.30 4.19 25.98
N ASP A 252 -15.38 4.39 25.21
CA ASP A 252 -16.60 3.56 25.25
C ASP A 252 -16.46 2.21 24.51
N SER A 253 -15.24 1.81 24.22
CA SER A 253 -14.92 0.60 23.45
C SER A 253 -15.46 0.57 22.00
N SER A 254 -16.05 1.66 21.52
CA SER A 254 -16.41 1.79 20.11
C SER A 254 -15.14 2.00 19.26
N TYR A 255 -15.27 1.73 17.96
CA TYR A 255 -14.17 1.91 17.02
C TYR A 255 -14.65 2.67 15.79
N LYS A 256 -13.78 3.51 15.27
CA LYS A 256 -13.97 4.16 13.97
C LYS A 256 -12.69 4.12 13.14
N ILE A 257 -12.88 4.10 11.82
CA ILE A 257 -11.79 4.09 10.85
C ILE A 257 -11.71 5.46 10.23
N PHE A 258 -10.52 6.02 10.22
CA PHE A 258 -10.25 7.28 9.56
C PHE A 258 -9.17 7.10 8.51
N ASN A 259 -9.38 7.73 7.35
CA ASN A 259 -8.41 7.76 6.28
C ASN A 259 -8.08 9.21 5.91
N VAL A 260 -6.84 9.46 5.50
CA VAL A 260 -6.44 10.74 4.94
C VAL A 260 -7.24 11.05 3.69
N HIS A 261 -7.63 12.33 3.54
CA HIS A 261 -8.44 12.78 2.43
C HIS A 261 -7.77 13.91 1.65
N LEU A 262 -7.51 15.03 2.31
CA LEU A 262 -6.88 16.20 1.73
C LEU A 262 -5.69 16.62 2.57
N ASN A 263 -4.63 17.14 1.95
CA ASN A 263 -3.53 17.73 2.68
C ASN A 263 -3.66 19.27 2.74
N ASN A 264 -2.87 19.87 3.61
CA ASN A 264 -2.83 21.33 3.81
C ASN A 264 -2.08 22.12 2.71
N GLY A 265 -1.78 21.51 1.56
CA GLY A 265 -1.04 22.15 0.46
C GLY A 265 0.44 22.40 0.75
N ILE A 266 1.00 21.88 1.85
CA ILE A 266 2.42 21.98 2.17
C ILE A 266 3.11 20.69 1.73
N ALA A 267 4.18 20.83 0.94
CA ALA A 267 4.97 19.70 0.50
C ALA A 267 5.68 18.99 1.67
N PHE A 268 5.95 17.70 1.51
CA PHE A 268 6.77 16.96 2.44
C PHE A 268 8.25 17.36 2.29
N GLU A 269 8.91 17.70 3.39
CA GLU A 269 10.31 18.12 3.43
C GLU A 269 11.19 16.91 3.74
N LYS A 270 11.83 16.32 2.70
CA LYS A 270 12.59 15.05 2.80
C LYS A 270 13.70 15.07 3.87
N ASN A 271 14.28 16.25 4.13
CA ASN A 271 15.40 16.42 5.06
C ASN A 271 14.98 16.71 6.50
N LYS A 272 13.67 16.77 6.78
CA LYS A 272 13.15 17.01 8.12
C LYS A 272 12.62 15.74 8.78
N PRO A 273 12.87 15.56 10.09
CA PRO A 273 12.24 14.49 10.85
C PRO A 273 10.71 14.57 10.77
N VAL A 274 10.02 13.42 10.94
CA VAL A 274 8.57 13.31 10.86
C VAL A 274 7.86 14.31 11.79
N LEU A 275 8.33 14.44 13.02
CA LEU A 275 7.75 15.36 14.02
C LEU A 275 7.84 16.84 13.60
N GLN A 276 8.84 17.22 12.79
CA GLN A 276 9.06 18.58 12.31
C GLN A 276 8.37 18.88 10.99
N GLN A 277 7.76 17.90 10.34
CA GLN A 277 7.03 18.10 9.09
C GLN A 277 5.90 19.09 9.28
N LYS A 278 5.80 20.07 8.39
CA LYS A 278 4.71 21.06 8.37
C LYS A 278 3.44 20.52 7.71
N ARG A 279 3.58 19.49 6.90
CA ARG A 279 2.47 18.83 6.20
C ARG A 279 1.49 18.24 7.21
N TYR A 280 0.19 18.48 6.98
CA TYR A 280 -0.92 17.90 7.73
C TYR A 280 -1.94 17.33 6.76
N TRP A 281 -2.52 16.18 7.10
CA TRP A 281 -3.61 15.58 6.37
C TRP A 281 -4.90 15.71 7.15
N PHE A 282 -5.95 16.15 6.47
CA PHE A 282 -7.32 16.08 6.96
C PHE A 282 -7.86 14.69 6.67
N PHE A 283 -8.76 14.22 7.51
CA PHE A 283 -9.27 12.86 7.49
C PHE A 283 -10.73 12.82 7.10
N LYS A 284 -11.19 11.65 6.64
CA LYS A 284 -12.60 11.27 6.56
C LYS A 284 -12.82 10.01 7.36
N GLU A 285 -14.00 9.93 7.99
CA GLU A 285 -14.49 8.68 8.56
C GLU A 285 -14.89 7.76 7.42
N LEU A 286 -14.34 6.56 7.38
CA LEU A 286 -14.76 5.54 6.45
C LEU A 286 -16.04 4.89 6.97
N LYS A 287 -17.17 5.21 6.33
CA LYS A 287 -18.41 4.45 6.50
C LYS A 287 -18.19 3.08 5.89
N HIS A 288 -17.89 2.09 6.69
CA HIS A 288 -17.63 0.75 6.20
C HIS A 288 -18.92 -0.07 6.13
N SER A 289 -19.06 -0.86 5.07
CA SER A 289 -20.12 -1.85 4.92
C SER A 289 -19.93 -3.08 5.82
N ALA A 290 -18.87 -3.11 6.62
CA ALA A 290 -18.61 -4.19 7.55
C ALA A 290 -19.58 -4.08 8.72
N LYS A 291 -20.34 -5.13 8.96
CA LYS A 291 -21.35 -5.23 10.03
C LYS A 291 -20.73 -5.08 11.44
N SER A 292 -19.40 -5.19 11.57
CA SER A 292 -18.68 -5.03 12.83
C SER A 292 -17.22 -4.67 12.61
N VAL A 293 -16.58 -4.11 13.63
CA VAL A 293 -15.13 -3.84 13.68
C VAL A 293 -14.32 -5.11 13.48
N GLU A 294 -14.79 -6.24 14.00
CA GLU A 294 -14.11 -7.52 13.82
C GLU A 294 -14.08 -7.95 12.35
N THR A 295 -15.20 -7.76 11.63
CA THR A 295 -15.24 -7.98 10.17
C THR A 295 -14.21 -7.11 9.44
N PHE A 296 -14.05 -5.85 9.87
CA PHE A 296 -13.05 -4.95 9.31
C PHE A 296 -11.62 -5.41 9.61
N LYS A 297 -11.32 -5.74 10.87
CA LYS A 297 -10.02 -6.28 11.28
C LYS A 297 -9.67 -7.54 10.49
N ASN A 298 -10.64 -8.44 10.29
CA ASN A 298 -10.45 -9.66 9.51
C ASN A 298 -10.20 -9.36 8.02
N LYS A 299 -10.86 -8.34 7.45
CA LYS A 299 -10.56 -7.89 6.09
C LYS A 299 -9.12 -7.39 5.96
N ILE A 300 -8.60 -6.64 6.93
CA ILE A 300 -7.19 -6.19 6.93
C ILE A 300 -6.26 -7.39 7.05
N LYS A 301 -6.48 -8.26 8.03
CA LYS A 301 -5.65 -9.46 8.25
C LYS A 301 -5.55 -10.33 6.99
N ARG A 302 -6.67 -10.54 6.28
CA ARG A 302 -6.72 -11.33 5.04
C ARG A 302 -6.00 -10.70 3.84
N ARG A 303 -5.48 -9.49 3.96
CA ARG A 303 -4.72 -8.79 2.91
C ARG A 303 -3.28 -8.54 3.31
N SER A 304 -2.95 -8.86 4.56
CA SER A 304 -1.60 -8.76 5.09
C SER A 304 -0.67 -9.69 4.32
N GLY A 305 0.47 -9.16 3.91
CA GLY A 305 1.51 -9.92 3.24
C GLY A 305 1.29 -10.22 1.75
N VAL A 306 0.15 -9.80 1.18
CA VAL A 306 -0.21 -10.09 -0.22
C VAL A 306 -0.63 -8.86 -1.03
N ILE A 307 -0.62 -7.67 -0.41
CA ILE A 307 -0.82 -6.40 -1.10
C ILE A 307 0.50 -5.63 -1.11
N PHE A 308 0.81 -5.08 -2.27
CA PHE A 308 1.91 -4.16 -2.45
C PHE A 308 1.39 -2.79 -2.86
N ALA A 309 2.05 -1.74 -2.34
CA ALA A 309 1.89 -0.38 -2.82
C ALA A 309 3.10 0.03 -3.65
N GLY A 310 2.86 0.72 -4.75
CA GLY A 310 3.91 1.15 -5.66
C GLY A 310 3.43 2.20 -6.66
N ASP A 311 4.24 2.48 -7.66
CA ASP A 311 3.94 3.43 -8.73
C ASP A 311 2.94 2.86 -9.73
N ILE A 312 1.66 2.84 -9.36
CA ILE A 312 0.61 2.35 -10.26
C ILE A 312 0.45 3.22 -11.50
N HIS A 313 0.90 4.48 -11.49
CA HIS A 313 0.83 5.36 -12.65
C HIS A 313 1.75 4.88 -13.78
N ASN A 314 2.90 4.35 -13.42
CA ASN A 314 3.86 3.77 -14.35
C ASN A 314 3.69 2.25 -14.53
N ILE A 315 3.21 1.52 -13.52
CA ILE A 315 3.14 0.05 -13.55
C ILE A 315 1.75 -0.49 -13.87
N GLY A 316 0.71 0.27 -13.54
CA GLY A 316 -0.69 -0.19 -13.62
C GLY A 316 -1.09 -1.10 -12.45
N THR A 317 -2.34 -0.97 -12.04
CA THR A 317 -2.93 -1.75 -10.94
C THR A 317 -3.09 -3.23 -11.33
N GLY A 318 -3.02 -4.12 -10.34
CA GLY A 318 -3.38 -5.54 -10.49
C GLY A 318 -2.23 -6.45 -10.90
N LYS A 319 -1.02 -5.95 -11.10
CA LYS A 319 0.12 -6.80 -11.45
C LYS A 319 0.38 -7.81 -10.32
N LEU A 320 0.43 -9.09 -10.67
CA LEU A 320 0.91 -10.12 -9.74
C LEU A 320 2.44 -10.00 -9.66
N ILE A 321 2.96 -9.87 -8.45
CA ILE A 321 4.39 -9.67 -8.20
C ILE A 321 4.93 -10.84 -7.37
N ALA A 322 6.09 -11.36 -7.77
CA ALA A 322 6.92 -12.24 -6.97
C ALA A 322 8.13 -11.46 -6.44
N LEU A 323 8.25 -11.35 -5.12
CA LEU A 323 9.46 -10.88 -4.44
C LEU A 323 10.36 -12.07 -4.17
N ARG A 324 11.62 -12.00 -4.60
CA ARG A 324 12.64 -13.02 -4.35
C ARG A 324 13.76 -12.43 -3.51
N HIS A 325 14.02 -13.04 -2.37
CA HIS A 325 15.05 -12.58 -1.44
C HIS A 325 15.57 -13.71 -0.56
N THR A 326 16.67 -13.45 0.12
CA THR A 326 17.14 -14.27 1.23
C THR A 326 16.56 -13.68 2.53
N ASN A 327 15.89 -14.50 3.33
CA ASN A 327 15.36 -14.08 4.61
C ASN A 327 16.51 -13.64 5.53
N PRO A 328 16.49 -12.42 6.09
CA PRO A 328 17.59 -11.91 6.91
C PRO A 328 17.84 -12.71 8.21
N VAL A 329 16.80 -13.38 8.72
CA VAL A 329 16.87 -14.16 9.97
C VAL A 329 17.25 -15.60 9.69
N THR A 330 16.47 -16.31 8.85
CA THR A 330 16.64 -17.75 8.60
C THR A 330 17.72 -18.07 7.56
N LYS A 331 18.17 -17.07 6.79
CA LYS A 331 19.12 -17.22 5.67
C LYS A 331 18.60 -18.11 4.52
N GLN A 332 17.33 -18.44 4.52
CA GLN A 332 16.72 -19.25 3.47
C GLN A 332 16.26 -18.38 2.28
N PRO A 333 16.39 -18.88 1.05
CA PRO A 333 15.82 -18.21 -0.12
C PRO A 333 14.29 -18.33 -0.12
N GLU A 334 13.62 -17.22 -0.30
CA GLU A 334 12.16 -17.10 -0.21
C GLU A 334 11.55 -16.40 -1.41
N ILE A 335 10.32 -16.82 -1.75
CA ILE A 335 9.43 -16.13 -2.69
C ILE A 335 8.19 -15.67 -1.93
N ARG A 336 7.77 -14.42 -2.16
CA ARG A 336 6.48 -13.90 -1.70
C ARG A 336 5.68 -13.39 -2.88
N LEU A 337 4.46 -13.91 -3.04
CA LEU A 337 3.51 -13.46 -4.05
C LEU A 337 2.57 -12.42 -3.46
N GLY A 338 2.27 -11.40 -4.23
CA GLY A 338 1.27 -10.40 -3.87
C GLY A 338 0.82 -9.61 -5.09
N VAL A 339 -0.20 -8.80 -4.91
CA VAL A 339 -0.81 -7.99 -5.96
C VAL A 339 -0.46 -6.52 -5.74
N LEU A 340 -0.01 -5.83 -6.77
CA LEU A 340 0.14 -4.38 -6.78
C LEU A 340 -1.26 -3.76 -6.84
N ALA A 341 -1.84 -3.46 -5.70
CA ALA A 341 -3.23 -3.00 -5.58
C ALA A 341 -3.35 -1.73 -4.73
N ASP A 342 -2.23 -1.08 -4.45
CA ASP A 342 -2.21 0.12 -3.64
C ASP A 342 -1.15 1.12 -4.14
N THR A 343 -1.29 2.38 -3.73
CA THR A 343 -0.35 3.44 -4.06
C THR A 343 -0.41 4.57 -3.03
N GLY A 344 0.49 5.52 -3.17
CA GLY A 344 0.51 6.73 -2.35
C GLY A 344 1.35 7.83 -2.99
N SER A 345 1.35 9.03 -2.42
CA SER A 345 2.10 10.17 -2.96
C SER A 345 3.61 9.95 -3.03
N ALA A 346 4.15 8.98 -2.28
CA ALA A 346 5.56 8.61 -2.32
C ALA A 346 5.93 7.79 -3.58
N PHE A 347 4.92 7.29 -4.31
CA PHE A 347 5.13 6.43 -5.48
C PHE A 347 4.95 7.15 -6.82
N VAL A 348 4.78 8.45 -6.83
CA VAL A 348 4.78 9.21 -8.08
C VAL A 348 6.19 9.22 -8.65
N ASN A 349 6.34 8.65 -9.86
CA ASN A 349 7.65 8.45 -10.53
C ASN A 349 8.66 7.72 -9.63
N ASN A 350 8.23 6.63 -9.01
CA ASN A 350 9.05 5.85 -8.09
C ASN A 350 9.11 4.38 -8.51
N LEU A 351 9.97 4.07 -9.49
CA LEU A 351 10.22 2.71 -9.96
C LEU A 351 11.41 2.03 -9.23
N TYR A 352 11.82 2.54 -8.08
CA TYR A 352 12.91 1.95 -7.28
C TYR A 352 12.46 1.39 -5.94
N GLN A 353 11.18 1.55 -5.59
CA GLN A 353 10.65 1.16 -4.28
C GLN A 353 9.30 0.46 -4.40
N LEU A 354 9.09 -0.49 -3.51
CA LEU A 354 7.82 -1.17 -3.29
C LEU A 354 7.51 -1.20 -1.80
N ASP A 355 6.27 -0.99 -1.41
CA ASP A 355 5.83 -1.11 -0.03
C ASP A 355 5.04 -2.39 0.18
N PHE A 356 5.39 -3.12 1.23
CA PHE A 356 4.76 -4.34 1.67
C PHE A 356 3.70 -4.03 2.72
N PHE A 357 2.44 -4.43 2.48
CA PHE A 357 1.39 -4.28 3.47
C PHE A 357 1.53 -5.30 4.60
N ALA A 358 1.97 -4.84 5.75
CA ALA A 358 2.22 -5.71 6.90
C ALA A 358 0.94 -6.12 7.66
N GLY A 359 -0.15 -5.34 7.57
CA GLY A 359 -1.42 -5.65 8.23
C GLY A 359 -1.82 -4.70 9.34
N LEU A 360 -2.36 -5.24 10.45
CA LEU A 360 -2.90 -4.48 11.58
C LEU A 360 -1.99 -4.62 12.80
N PHE A 361 -1.56 -3.49 13.37
CA PHE A 361 -0.66 -3.46 14.51
C PHE A 361 -1.13 -2.48 15.60
N SER A 362 -0.76 -2.76 16.84
CA SER A 362 -1.03 -1.88 18.00
C SER A 362 0.11 -0.90 18.28
N SER A 363 1.31 -1.14 17.71
CA SER A 363 2.47 -0.29 17.94
C SER A 363 3.52 -0.44 16.83
N ARG A 364 4.39 0.58 16.70
CA ARG A 364 5.57 0.52 15.81
C ARG A 364 6.54 -0.58 16.19
N SER A 365 6.69 -0.86 17.48
CA SER A 365 7.57 -1.94 17.96
C SER A 365 7.09 -3.28 17.44
N ALA A 366 5.79 -3.56 17.52
CA ALA A 366 5.20 -4.79 17.00
C ALA A 366 5.37 -4.90 15.49
N LEU A 367 5.14 -3.81 14.74
CA LEU A 367 5.41 -3.77 13.30
C LEU A 367 6.90 -4.02 12.99
N SER A 368 7.80 -3.32 13.68
CA SER A 368 9.24 -3.47 13.48
C SER A 368 9.72 -4.90 13.74
N GLN A 369 9.21 -5.55 14.79
CA GLN A 369 9.52 -6.94 15.09
C GLN A 369 9.02 -7.88 13.98
N HIS A 370 7.81 -7.68 13.49
CA HIS A 370 7.24 -8.44 12.37
C HIS A 370 8.09 -8.31 11.10
N MET A 371 8.57 -7.10 10.82
CA MET A 371 9.32 -6.78 9.59
C MET A 371 10.78 -7.25 9.59
N LYS A 372 11.33 -7.74 10.71
CA LYS A 372 12.70 -8.27 10.79
C LYS A 372 12.97 -9.44 9.82
N GLN A 373 11.92 -10.14 9.40
CA GLN A 373 12.01 -11.26 8.46
C GLN A 373 12.09 -10.81 6.98
N LEU A 374 11.86 -9.53 6.69
CA LEU A 374 11.95 -9.01 5.34
C LEU A 374 13.24 -8.20 5.15
N PRO A 375 13.90 -8.33 4.00
CA PRO A 375 15.09 -7.55 3.68
C PRO A 375 14.71 -6.10 3.36
N ILE A 376 15.72 -5.23 3.40
CA ILE A 376 15.58 -3.84 2.95
C ILE A 376 15.53 -3.75 1.41
N TYR A 377 16.16 -4.72 0.72
CA TYR A 377 16.22 -4.81 -0.73
C TYR A 377 15.77 -6.18 -1.20
N THR A 378 15.06 -6.22 -2.33
CA THR A 378 14.52 -7.46 -2.90
C THR A 378 14.52 -7.40 -4.42
N HIS A 379 14.67 -8.55 -5.08
CA HIS A 379 14.35 -8.66 -6.50
C HIS A 379 12.85 -8.84 -6.68
N ALA A 380 12.29 -8.09 -7.60
CA ALA A 380 10.87 -8.17 -7.94
C ALA A 380 10.67 -8.63 -9.39
N TYR A 381 9.63 -9.41 -9.60
CA TYR A 381 9.24 -9.90 -10.93
C TYR A 381 7.73 -9.71 -11.09
N LEU A 382 7.31 -9.12 -12.21
CA LEU A 382 5.92 -9.20 -12.62
C LEU A 382 5.68 -10.60 -13.20
N LEU A 383 4.57 -11.19 -12.81
CA LEU A 383 4.15 -12.50 -13.32
C LEU A 383 2.98 -12.35 -14.28
N SER A 384 3.05 -13.05 -15.41
CA SER A 384 1.90 -13.20 -16.33
C SER A 384 1.61 -14.67 -16.61
N LYS A 385 0.35 -15.04 -16.67
CA LYS A 385 -0.06 -16.41 -17.04
C LYS A 385 0.40 -16.72 -18.47
N LYS A 386 1.10 -17.82 -18.64
CA LYS A 386 1.46 -18.38 -19.95
C LYS A 386 0.24 -18.72 -20.76
#